data_ce963d31f3af581c8b70752c65174bf6
#
_entry.id   ce963d31f3af581c8b70752c65174bf6
#
_cell.length_a   1.000
_cell.length_b   1.000
_cell.length_c   1.000
_cell.angle_alpha   90.00
_cell.angle_beta   90.00
_cell.angle_gamma   90.00
#
_symmetry.space_group_name_H-M   'P 1'
#
loop_
_entity.id
_entity.type
_entity.pdbx_description
1 polymer ?
#
loop_
_entity_poly.entity_id
_entity_poly.type
_entity_poly.pdbx_seq_one_letter_code
_entity_poly.pdbx_strand_id
1 'polypeptide(L)'
;MAQVLGVGGIFFKSSSPRKLARWYSRSLGFALLGPTAAMFRAARLPKSSYTVWSVFSASSRYFKPSASRHMVNFVVDDVEGALTQVVAAGGKAVGRVRDYPYGRFGWFLDPDGNKVELWQPVRPKRRGSPKRR
;
A
#
# COMPACT_ATOMS: atom_id res chain seq x y z
N MET A 1 25.47 -19.94 4.14
CA MET A 1 24.96 -19.12 5.24
C MET A 1 23.51 -18.73 5.00
N ALA A 2 22.69 -18.89 6.03
CA ALA A 2 21.28 -18.52 5.89
C ALA A 2 21.12 -17.01 5.83
N GLN A 3 20.14 -16.54 5.06
CA GLN A 3 19.83 -15.12 4.98
C GLN A 3 18.34 -14.92 4.75
N VAL A 4 17.86 -13.73 5.07
CA VAL A 4 16.47 -13.37 4.84
C VAL A 4 16.28 -13.07 3.36
N LEU A 5 15.26 -13.66 2.76
CA LEU A 5 15.00 -13.49 1.33
C LEU A 5 13.97 -12.39 1.05
N GLY A 6 13.18 -11.99 2.04
CA GLY A 6 12.20 -10.95 1.85
C GLY A 6 11.24 -10.89 3.02
N VAL A 7 10.22 -10.05 2.88
CA VAL A 7 9.16 -9.91 3.88
C VAL A 7 8.05 -10.90 3.54
N GLY A 8 7.72 -11.77 4.48
CA GLY A 8 6.70 -12.79 4.27
C GLY A 8 5.31 -12.35 4.68
N GLY A 9 5.20 -11.37 5.54
CA GLY A 9 3.89 -10.91 5.98
C GLY A 9 3.99 -9.71 6.90
N ILE A 10 2.85 -9.07 7.11
CA ILE A 10 2.69 -7.93 7.98
C ILE A 10 1.60 -8.27 8.98
N PHE A 11 1.88 -8.12 10.26
CA PHE A 11 0.93 -8.46 11.33
C PHE A 11 0.78 -7.27 12.26
N PHE A 12 -0.46 -6.93 12.58
CA PHE A 12 -0.72 -5.83 13.49
C PHE A 12 -2.04 -6.07 14.20
N LYS A 13 -2.34 -5.23 15.18
CA LYS A 13 -3.53 -5.40 16.00
C LYS A 13 -4.57 -4.34 15.67
N SER A 14 -5.83 -4.73 15.79
CA SER A 14 -6.96 -3.83 15.63
C SER A 14 -7.98 -4.15 16.71
N SER A 15 -8.70 -3.15 17.17
CA SER A 15 -9.79 -3.39 18.11
C SER A 15 -11.00 -4.02 17.41
N SER A 16 -11.04 -3.99 16.08
CA SER A 16 -12.14 -4.55 15.29
C SER A 16 -11.58 -5.21 14.02
N PRO A 17 -10.85 -6.33 14.17
CA PRO A 17 -10.13 -6.89 13.02
C PRO A 17 -11.03 -7.32 11.89
N ARG A 18 -12.21 -7.87 12.18
CA ARG A 18 -13.13 -8.29 11.10
C ARG A 18 -13.66 -7.08 10.33
N LYS A 19 -13.97 -6.00 11.04
CA LYS A 19 -14.47 -4.79 10.39
C LYS A 19 -13.40 -4.17 9.51
N LEU A 20 -12.17 -4.11 10.00
CA LEU A 20 -11.07 -3.54 9.25
C LEU A 20 -10.79 -4.37 7.99
N ALA A 21 -10.74 -5.69 8.12
CA ALA A 21 -10.52 -6.56 6.96
C ALA A 21 -11.61 -6.39 5.91
N ARG A 22 -12.86 -6.32 6.35
CA ARG A 22 -14.00 -6.11 5.46
C ARG A 22 -13.90 -4.76 4.74
N TRP A 23 -13.47 -3.74 5.47
CA TRP A 23 -13.30 -2.41 4.89
C TRP A 23 -12.29 -2.43 3.73
N TYR A 24 -11.15 -3.08 3.94
CA TYR A 24 -10.15 -3.21 2.89
C TYR A 24 -10.63 -4.06 1.73
N SER A 25 -11.41 -5.10 2.00
CA SER A 25 -11.98 -5.91 0.93
C SER A 25 -12.94 -5.09 0.06
N ARG A 26 -13.80 -4.30 0.69
CA ARG A 26 -14.78 -3.50 -0.04
C ARG A 26 -14.16 -2.30 -0.74
N SER A 27 -13.23 -1.62 -0.10
CA SER A 27 -12.69 -0.39 -0.64
C SER A 27 -11.55 -0.61 -1.62
N LEU A 28 -10.68 -1.59 -1.36
CA LEU A 28 -9.46 -1.77 -2.14
C LEU A 28 -9.32 -3.18 -2.70
N GLY A 29 -10.36 -4.00 -2.62
CA GLY A 29 -10.38 -5.29 -3.30
C GLY A 29 -9.47 -6.34 -2.68
N PHE A 30 -9.19 -6.26 -1.38
CA PHE A 30 -8.39 -7.31 -0.73
C PHE A 30 -9.05 -8.67 -0.90
N ALA A 31 -8.28 -9.66 -1.33
CA ALA A 31 -8.73 -11.03 -1.41
C ALA A 31 -8.57 -11.65 -0.03
N LEU A 32 -9.67 -11.73 0.71
CA LEU A 32 -9.62 -12.20 2.08
C LEU A 32 -9.38 -13.70 2.17
N LEU A 33 -8.52 -14.06 3.10
CA LEU A 33 -8.24 -15.43 3.47
C LEU A 33 -8.78 -15.61 4.88
N GLY A 34 -10.04 -16.03 5.01
CA GLY A 34 -10.73 -16.01 6.28
C GLY A 34 -11.17 -14.60 6.66
N PRO A 35 -11.64 -14.40 7.92
CA PRO A 35 -12.29 -13.14 8.29
C PRO A 35 -11.35 -11.98 8.58
N THR A 36 -10.06 -12.21 8.79
CA THR A 36 -9.17 -11.17 9.28
C THR A 36 -7.84 -11.12 8.55
N ALA A 37 -7.70 -11.80 7.41
CA ALA A 37 -6.42 -11.83 6.70
C ALA A 37 -6.63 -11.73 5.21
N ALA A 38 -5.62 -11.24 4.51
CA ALA A 38 -5.59 -11.22 3.06
C ALA A 38 -4.25 -11.78 2.60
N MET A 39 -4.22 -12.30 1.38
CA MET A 39 -3.02 -12.85 0.81
C MET A 39 -2.73 -12.18 -0.53
N PHE A 40 -1.48 -11.82 -0.72
CA PHE A 40 -1.01 -11.23 -1.97
C PHE A 40 0.07 -12.13 -2.56
N ARG A 41 -0.18 -12.66 -3.74
CA ARG A 41 0.80 -13.55 -4.37
C ARG A 41 1.85 -12.72 -5.08
N ALA A 42 3.11 -13.02 -4.82
CA ALA A 42 4.23 -12.28 -5.41
C ALA A 42 4.15 -12.29 -6.93
N ALA A 43 3.68 -13.37 -7.53
CA ALA A 43 3.59 -13.47 -8.98
C ALA A 43 2.61 -12.47 -9.60
N ARG A 44 1.72 -11.91 -8.81
CA ARG A 44 0.74 -10.93 -9.31
C ARG A 44 1.20 -9.50 -9.21
N LEU A 45 2.34 -9.26 -8.59
CA LEU A 45 2.88 -7.92 -8.49
C LEU A 45 3.49 -7.50 -9.82
N PRO A 46 3.42 -6.20 -10.14
CA PRO A 46 4.09 -5.71 -11.35
C PRO A 46 5.59 -5.98 -11.28
N LYS A 47 6.19 -6.26 -12.43
CA LYS A 47 7.62 -6.56 -12.47
C LYS A 47 8.49 -5.41 -12.01
N SER A 48 7.97 -4.18 -12.13
CA SER A 48 8.72 -3.00 -11.71
C SER A 48 8.61 -2.73 -10.21
N SER A 49 7.83 -3.52 -9.49
CA SER A 49 7.68 -3.34 -8.05
C SER A 49 8.69 -4.17 -7.27
N TYR A 50 8.87 -3.83 -6.02
CA TYR A 50 9.74 -4.54 -5.09
C TYR A 50 9.26 -4.26 -3.69
N THR A 51 9.75 -5.00 -2.73
CA THR A 51 9.38 -4.80 -1.33
C THR A 51 10.50 -4.04 -0.63
N VAL A 52 10.14 -3.00 0.10
CA VAL A 52 11.08 -2.18 0.83
C VAL A 52 10.90 -2.41 2.32
N TRP A 53 11.99 -2.59 3.02
CA TRP A 53 12.02 -2.60 4.47
C TRP A 53 12.87 -1.39 4.88
N SER A 54 12.28 -0.45 5.58
CA SER A 54 12.94 0.82 5.85
C SER A 54 12.66 1.27 7.29
N VAL A 55 13.67 1.84 7.90
CA VAL A 55 13.59 2.31 9.29
C VAL A 55 13.69 3.83 9.30
N PHE A 56 12.69 4.47 9.88
CA PHE A 56 12.66 5.92 10.00
C PHE A 56 13.15 6.33 11.39
N SER A 57 13.65 7.56 11.50
CA SER A 57 13.99 8.11 12.79
C SER A 57 12.77 8.14 13.71
N ALA A 58 12.98 7.92 15.00
CA ALA A 58 11.88 8.00 15.98
C ALA A 58 11.19 9.35 15.97
N SER A 59 11.90 10.40 15.56
CA SER A 59 11.34 11.75 15.51
C SER A 59 10.74 12.11 14.16
N SER A 60 10.72 11.19 13.20
CA SER A 60 10.17 11.46 11.88
C SER A 60 8.68 11.79 11.98
N ARG A 61 8.25 12.75 11.19
CA ARG A 61 6.84 13.13 11.12
C ARG A 61 6.13 12.51 9.92
N TYR A 62 6.81 11.63 9.21
CA TYR A 62 6.28 11.09 7.96
C TYR A 62 5.01 10.26 8.18
N PHE A 63 4.85 9.65 9.35
CA PHE A 63 3.69 8.82 9.65
C PHE A 63 2.50 9.63 10.17
N LYS A 64 2.68 10.92 10.43
CA LYS A 64 1.58 11.76 10.88
C LYS A 64 0.49 11.84 9.82
N PRO A 65 -0.78 11.97 10.17
CA PRO A 65 -1.27 12.21 11.54
C PRO A 65 -1.52 10.93 12.36
N SER A 66 -1.04 9.77 11.91
CA SER A 66 -1.17 8.55 12.70
C SER A 66 -0.19 8.57 13.86
N ALA A 67 -0.60 7.98 14.97
CA ALA A 67 0.27 7.77 16.12
C ALA A 67 1.02 6.43 16.04
N SER A 68 0.73 5.63 15.02
CA SER A 68 1.36 4.33 14.87
C SER A 68 2.84 4.48 14.54
N ARG A 69 3.63 3.53 15.00
CA ARG A 69 5.06 3.47 14.70
C ARG A 69 5.36 2.68 13.44
N HIS A 70 4.32 2.21 12.78
CA HIS A 70 4.44 1.43 11.54
C HIS A 70 3.55 2.05 10.47
N MET A 71 3.99 1.96 9.25
CA MET A 71 3.18 2.37 8.11
C MET A 71 3.32 1.31 7.04
N VAL A 72 2.19 0.83 6.54
CA VAL A 72 2.17 -0.16 5.46
C VAL A 72 2.12 0.57 4.14
N ASN A 73 2.87 0.07 3.17
CA ASN A 73 2.82 0.54 1.80
C ASN A 73 2.20 -0.57 0.95
N PHE A 74 1.20 -0.23 0.17
CA PHE A 74 0.58 -1.17 -0.76
C PHE A 74 0.88 -0.75 -2.19
N VAL A 75 1.19 -1.73 -3.02
CA VAL A 75 1.32 -1.52 -4.47
C VAL A 75 -0.08 -1.51 -5.07
N VAL A 76 -0.39 -0.49 -5.85
CA VAL A 76 -1.67 -0.38 -6.54
C VAL A 76 -1.45 -0.10 -8.01
N ASP A 77 -2.47 -0.36 -8.80
CA ASP A 77 -2.43 -0.07 -10.23
C ASP A 77 -2.84 1.37 -10.56
N ASP A 78 -3.54 2.04 -9.64
CA ASP A 78 -4.06 3.39 -9.87
C ASP A 78 -4.23 4.10 -8.54
N VAL A 79 -3.27 4.95 -8.19
CA VAL A 79 -3.27 5.64 -6.90
C VAL A 79 -4.49 6.55 -6.76
N GLU A 80 -4.81 7.32 -7.79
CA GLU A 80 -5.92 8.27 -7.71
C GLU A 80 -7.25 7.54 -7.58
N GLY A 81 -7.42 6.48 -8.35
CA GLY A 81 -8.62 5.65 -8.24
C GLY A 81 -8.75 5.01 -6.86
N ALA A 82 -7.62 4.50 -6.34
CA ALA A 82 -7.64 3.90 -5.01
C ALA A 82 -8.03 4.90 -3.94
N LEU A 83 -7.49 6.12 -3.99
CA LEU A 83 -7.85 7.15 -3.03
C LEU A 83 -9.33 7.55 -3.13
N THR A 84 -9.87 7.61 -4.34
CA THR A 84 -11.30 7.86 -4.53
C THR A 84 -12.13 6.77 -3.84
N GLN A 85 -11.74 5.52 -4.01
CA GLN A 85 -12.44 4.39 -3.39
C GLN A 85 -12.35 4.44 -1.86
N VAL A 86 -11.18 4.79 -1.34
CA VAL A 86 -10.97 4.91 0.10
C VAL A 86 -11.87 6.00 0.68
N VAL A 87 -11.91 7.17 0.06
CA VAL A 87 -12.71 8.28 0.55
C VAL A 87 -14.20 7.91 0.49
N ALA A 88 -14.64 7.28 -0.58
CA ALA A 88 -16.03 6.83 -0.70
C ALA A 88 -16.41 5.83 0.38
N ALA A 89 -15.42 5.08 0.89
CA ALA A 89 -15.66 4.07 1.94
C ALA A 89 -15.44 4.63 3.34
N GLY A 90 -15.23 5.94 3.49
CA GLY A 90 -15.10 6.58 4.80
C GLY A 90 -13.69 6.80 5.28
N GLY A 91 -12.68 6.42 4.51
CA GLY A 91 -11.31 6.74 4.82
C GLY A 91 -11.00 8.20 4.51
N LYS A 92 -9.81 8.65 4.87
CA LYS A 92 -9.42 10.04 4.67
C LYS A 92 -8.12 10.12 3.89
N ALA A 93 -8.13 10.84 2.78
CA ALA A 93 -6.88 11.10 2.06
C ALA A 93 -6.00 12.03 2.90
N VAL A 94 -4.70 11.81 2.83
CA VAL A 94 -3.70 12.62 3.55
C VAL A 94 -2.78 13.23 2.51
N GLY A 95 -2.79 14.55 2.40
CA GLY A 95 -1.95 15.28 1.45
C GLY A 95 -2.38 15.05 0.01
N ARG A 96 -1.45 15.26 -0.89
CA ARG A 96 -1.69 15.15 -2.32
C ARG A 96 -0.93 13.98 -2.91
N VAL A 97 -1.41 13.48 -4.05
CA VAL A 97 -0.66 12.53 -4.85
C VAL A 97 0.64 13.19 -5.31
N ARG A 98 1.73 12.44 -5.23
CA ARG A 98 3.06 12.94 -5.62
C ARG A 98 3.71 11.99 -6.60
N ASP A 99 4.41 12.57 -7.55
CA ASP A 99 5.16 11.81 -8.56
C ASP A 99 6.64 11.85 -8.25
N TYR A 100 7.26 10.68 -8.32
CA TYR A 100 8.71 10.52 -8.16
C TYR A 100 9.21 9.66 -9.32
N PRO A 101 10.52 9.65 -9.56
CA PRO A 101 11.05 8.83 -10.66
C PRO A 101 10.69 7.35 -10.55
N TYR A 102 10.46 6.85 -9.35
CA TYR A 102 10.16 5.43 -9.11
C TYR A 102 8.67 5.16 -8.95
N GLY A 103 7.80 6.14 -9.18
CA GLY A 103 6.37 5.91 -9.20
C GLY A 103 5.55 7.03 -8.61
N ARG A 104 4.26 6.77 -8.53
CA ARG A 104 3.30 7.73 -8.01
C ARG A 104 2.84 7.27 -6.64
N PHE A 105 2.70 8.20 -5.71
CA PHE A 105 2.39 7.89 -4.31
C PHE A 105 1.17 8.68 -3.84
N GLY A 106 0.44 8.06 -2.92
CA GLY A 106 -0.65 8.72 -2.20
C GLY A 106 -0.76 8.13 -0.81
N TRP A 107 -1.51 8.80 0.06
CA TRP A 107 -1.63 8.40 1.46
C TRP A 107 -3.05 8.56 1.94
N PHE A 108 -3.44 7.71 2.88
CA PHE A 108 -4.75 7.82 3.51
C PHE A 108 -4.70 7.30 4.95
N LEU A 109 -5.73 7.64 5.72
CA LEU A 109 -5.98 7.05 7.02
C LEU A 109 -7.11 6.04 6.87
N ASP A 110 -6.87 4.83 7.38
CA ASP A 110 -7.92 3.81 7.39
C ASP A 110 -8.85 4.02 8.60
N PRO A 111 -9.92 3.21 8.75
CA PRO A 111 -10.85 3.41 9.86
C PRO A 111 -10.23 3.30 11.26
N ASP A 112 -9.10 2.60 11.37
CA ASP A 112 -8.39 2.49 12.65
C ASP A 112 -7.41 3.65 12.87
N GLY A 113 -7.32 4.58 11.93
CA GLY A 113 -6.38 5.70 12.01
C GLY A 113 -4.96 5.36 11.59
N ASN A 114 -4.76 4.22 10.95
CA ASN A 114 -3.46 3.89 10.41
C ASN A 114 -3.22 4.70 9.14
N LYS A 115 -2.06 5.35 9.06
CA LYS A 115 -1.65 5.96 7.80
C LYS A 115 -1.11 4.87 6.90
N VAL A 116 -1.58 4.85 5.68
CA VAL A 116 -1.20 3.86 4.67
C VAL A 116 -0.66 4.60 3.47
N GLU A 117 0.43 4.10 2.92
CA GLU A 117 1.02 4.64 1.70
C GLU A 117 0.64 3.75 0.53
N LEU A 118 0.24 4.37 -0.56
CA LEU A 118 -0.06 3.68 -1.81
C LEU A 118 1.04 4.01 -2.81
N TRP A 119 1.49 2.99 -3.53
CA TRP A 119 2.55 3.13 -4.51
C TRP A 119 2.13 2.50 -5.82
N GLN A 120 2.13 3.32 -6.87
CA GLN A 120 1.90 2.89 -8.23
C GLN A 120 3.24 2.90 -8.93
N PRO A 121 3.88 1.73 -9.12
CA PRO A 121 5.21 1.68 -9.73
C PRO A 121 5.19 2.21 -11.16
N VAL A 122 6.35 2.68 -11.60
CA VAL A 122 6.53 3.10 -12.96
C VAL A 122 6.35 1.90 -13.88
N ARG A 123 5.61 2.07 -14.97
CA ARG A 123 5.48 1.00 -15.94
C ARG A 123 6.80 0.72 -16.61
N PRO A 124 7.20 -0.54 -16.73
CA PRO A 124 8.41 -0.86 -17.45
C PRO A 124 8.23 -0.45 -18.92
N LYS A 125 9.32 0.03 -19.53
CA LYS A 125 9.30 0.31 -20.94
C LYS A 125 9.07 -0.96 -21.72
N ARG A 126 8.23 -0.87 -22.75
CA ARG A 126 8.03 -2.00 -23.63
C ARG A 126 9.23 -2.18 -24.50
N ARG A 127 9.85 -3.34 -24.35
CA ARG A 127 10.96 -3.64 -25.16
C ARG A 127 10.53 -3.90 -26.58
N GLY A 128 11.22 -3.37 -27.56
CA GLY A 128 10.89 -3.58 -28.94
C GLY A 128 9.65 -2.88 -29.41
N SER A 129 9.14 -1.98 -28.64
CA SER A 129 7.99 -1.21 -29.02
C SER A 129 8.49 0.00 -29.76
N PRO A 130 8.67 -0.09 -30.96
CA PRO A 130 9.27 0.99 -31.64
C PRO A 130 8.31 2.04 -31.89
N LYS A 131 7.95 2.02 -31.81
CA LYS A 131 7.54 2.82 -31.98
C LYS A 131 6.63 3.43 -32.01
N ARG A 132 6.38 3.26 -31.51
CA ARG A 132 5.56 3.90 -31.42
C ARG A 132 5.88 5.12 -31.51
N ARG A 133 6.00 5.53 -31.89
CA ARG A 133 6.40 6.60 -31.88
C ARG A 133 5.74 7.40 -32.39
#